data_714f346fdb55c0d5b7b65986d3dfadf9
#
_entry.id   714f346fdb55c0d5b7b65986d3dfadf9
#
_cell.length_a   1.000
_cell.length_b   1.000
_cell.length_c   1.000
_cell.angle_alpha   90.00
_cell.angle_beta   90.00
_cell.angle_gamma   90.00
#
_symmetry.space_group_name_H-M   'P 1'
#
loop_
_entity.id
_entity.type
_entity.pdbx_description
1 polymer ?
#
loop_
_entity_poly.entity_id
_entity_poly.type
_entity_poly.pdbx_seq_one_letter_code
_entity_poly.pdbx_strand_id
1 'polypeptide(L)'
;MGAINPYREFVASISPTEFEELCLEILKGYAEAEHLSDFSIQHNVSIPADDGTYQIDVYARFIAMGVEFKVIAECKRYSSPVSREKVAVLADKVKSLGAHKGIMISTCGFQSGAYEYAKKH
;
A
#
# COMPACT_ATOMS: atom_id res chain seq x y z
N MET A 1 26.19 7.88 -15.86
CA MET A 1 24.81 8.06 -16.30
C MET A 1 24.06 6.72 -16.24
N GLY A 2 22.93 6.71 -15.64
CA GLY A 2 22.15 5.50 -15.52
C GLY A 2 21.38 5.14 -16.78
N ALA A 3 21.02 3.87 -16.89
CA ALA A 3 20.16 3.41 -17.96
C ALA A 3 18.72 3.92 -17.74
N ILE A 4 17.99 4.10 -18.82
CA ILE A 4 16.58 4.43 -18.77
C ILE A 4 15.83 3.20 -18.28
N ASN A 5 14.92 3.41 -17.32
CA ASN A 5 14.05 2.34 -16.84
C ASN A 5 12.70 2.44 -17.58
N PRO A 6 12.43 1.57 -18.56
CA PRO A 6 11.19 1.62 -19.33
C PRO A 6 9.95 1.43 -18.47
N TYR A 7 10.04 0.60 -17.44
CA TYR A 7 8.94 0.38 -16.52
C TYR A 7 8.56 1.65 -15.78
N ARG A 8 9.57 2.39 -15.32
CA ARG A 8 9.34 3.66 -14.60
C ARG A 8 8.68 4.70 -15.52
N GLU A 9 9.12 4.79 -16.76
CA GLU A 9 8.51 5.69 -17.75
C GLU A 9 7.06 5.31 -18.03
N PHE A 10 6.79 4.03 -18.19
CA PHE A 10 5.42 3.55 -18.40
C PHE A 10 4.53 3.93 -17.23
N VAL A 11 4.95 3.68 -16.00
CA VAL A 11 4.17 3.97 -14.80
C VAL A 11 3.97 5.47 -14.64
N ALA A 12 4.99 6.29 -14.95
CA ALA A 12 4.89 7.74 -14.87
C ALA A 12 3.91 8.35 -15.88
N SER A 13 3.60 7.62 -16.97
CA SER A 13 2.68 8.09 -18.00
C SER A 13 1.21 7.86 -17.67
N ILE A 14 0.91 7.02 -16.67
CA ILE A 14 -0.47 6.73 -16.29
C ILE A 14 -0.95 7.72 -15.21
N SER A 15 -2.28 7.85 -15.09
CA SER A 15 -2.88 8.72 -14.10
C SER A 15 -2.74 8.13 -12.69
N PRO A 16 -2.93 8.93 -11.63
CA PRO A 16 -2.95 8.41 -10.26
C PRO A 16 -4.00 7.31 -10.06
N THR A 17 -5.17 7.44 -10.67
CA THR A 17 -6.22 6.42 -10.58
C THR A 17 -5.81 5.12 -11.26
N GLU A 18 -5.21 5.21 -12.45
CA GLU A 18 -4.69 4.05 -13.15
C GLU A 18 -3.59 3.35 -12.35
N PHE A 19 -2.75 4.12 -11.67
CA PHE A 19 -1.73 3.55 -10.79
C PHE A 19 -2.34 2.80 -9.60
N GLU A 20 -3.39 3.35 -8.99
CA GLU A 20 -4.11 2.68 -7.90
C GLU A 20 -4.72 1.36 -8.39
N GLU A 21 -5.31 1.35 -9.59
CA GLU A 21 -5.86 0.13 -10.19
C GLU A 21 -4.79 -0.92 -10.44
N LEU A 22 -3.60 -0.50 -10.88
CA LEU A 22 -2.45 -1.39 -11.07
C LEU A 22 -2.03 -2.02 -9.73
N CYS A 23 -1.95 -1.22 -8.67
CA CYS A 23 -1.63 -1.71 -7.34
C CYS A 23 -2.66 -2.73 -6.85
N LEU A 24 -3.94 -2.47 -7.12
CA LEU A 24 -5.03 -3.37 -6.79
C LEU A 24 -4.85 -4.73 -7.47
N GLU A 25 -4.53 -4.74 -8.77
CA GLU A 25 -4.30 -5.98 -9.52
C GLU A 25 -3.07 -6.75 -9.01
N ILE A 26 -2.01 -6.04 -8.64
CA ILE A 26 -0.82 -6.67 -8.04
C ILE A 26 -1.18 -7.39 -6.74
N LEU A 27 -1.95 -6.75 -5.89
CA LEU A 27 -2.35 -7.33 -4.60
C LEU A 27 -3.30 -8.50 -4.78
N LYS A 28 -4.22 -8.43 -5.74
CA LYS A 28 -5.08 -9.56 -6.09
C LYS A 28 -4.27 -10.76 -6.58
N GLY A 29 -3.24 -10.51 -7.38
CA GLY A 29 -2.35 -11.55 -7.86
C GLY A 29 -1.61 -12.27 -6.72
N TYR A 30 -1.15 -11.52 -5.73
CA TYR A 30 -0.55 -12.12 -4.53
C TYR A 30 -1.54 -12.97 -3.76
N ALA A 31 -2.77 -12.50 -3.60
CA ALA A 31 -3.81 -13.26 -2.89
C ALA A 31 -4.10 -14.58 -3.57
N GLU A 32 -4.18 -14.60 -4.90
CA GLU A 32 -4.38 -15.81 -5.68
C GLU A 32 -3.20 -16.77 -5.53
N ALA A 33 -1.97 -16.27 -5.60
CA ALA A 33 -0.77 -17.06 -5.47
C ALA A 33 -0.65 -17.71 -4.09
N GLU A 34 -1.09 -17.02 -3.05
CA GLU A 34 -1.03 -17.51 -1.67
C GLU A 34 -2.28 -18.30 -1.27
N HIS A 35 -3.24 -18.47 -2.16
CA HIS A 35 -4.50 -19.20 -1.90
C HIS A 35 -5.22 -18.72 -0.65
N LEU A 36 -5.34 -17.40 -0.48
CA LEU A 36 -5.98 -16.81 0.70
C LEU A 36 -7.49 -17.07 0.70
N SER A 37 -8.01 -17.49 1.86
CA SER A 37 -9.42 -17.77 2.04
C SER A 37 -10.22 -16.50 2.31
N ASP A 38 -11.44 -16.43 1.80
CA ASP A 38 -12.38 -15.33 2.03
C ASP A 38 -11.73 -13.98 1.79
N PHE A 39 -10.95 -13.89 0.72
CA PHE A 39 -10.26 -12.66 0.35
C PHE A 39 -11.24 -11.64 -0.20
N SER A 40 -11.20 -10.44 0.37
CA SER A 40 -11.93 -9.29 -0.17
C SER A 40 -10.98 -8.11 -0.28
N ILE A 41 -11.19 -7.29 -1.30
CA ILE A 41 -10.36 -6.12 -1.55
C ILE A 41 -11.25 -4.96 -2.01
N GLN A 42 -11.02 -3.79 -1.44
CA GLN A 42 -11.70 -2.57 -1.79
C GLN A 42 -10.65 -1.49 -2.03
N HIS A 43 -10.94 -0.56 -2.93
CA HIS A 43 -10.03 0.55 -3.14
C HIS A 43 -10.74 1.89 -2.92
N ASN A 44 -9.97 2.90 -2.56
CA ASN A 44 -10.44 4.27 -2.35
C ASN A 44 -11.60 4.31 -1.35
N VAL A 45 -11.38 3.78 -0.15
CA VAL A 45 -12.40 3.71 0.90
C VAL A 45 -12.07 4.60 2.08
N SER A 46 -13.13 5.10 2.73
CA SER A 46 -13.01 5.83 3.99
C SER A 46 -13.38 4.90 5.13
N ILE A 47 -12.49 4.72 6.09
CA ILE A 47 -12.68 3.81 7.21
C ILE A 47 -12.68 4.60 8.51
N PRO A 48 -13.77 4.53 9.31
CA PRO A 48 -13.80 5.21 10.59
C PRO A 48 -12.97 4.49 11.65
N ALA A 49 -12.37 5.26 12.54
CA ALA A 49 -11.63 4.79 13.69
C ALA A 49 -11.97 5.69 14.88
N ASP A 50 -11.47 5.34 16.07
CA ASP A 50 -11.79 6.11 17.28
C ASP A 50 -11.30 7.56 17.22
N ASP A 51 -10.19 7.77 16.51
CA ASP A 51 -9.55 9.08 16.42
C ASP A 51 -9.84 9.82 15.10
N GLY A 52 -10.80 9.34 14.32
CA GLY A 52 -11.19 10.00 13.07
C GLY A 52 -11.48 9.04 11.94
N THR A 53 -11.61 9.58 10.74
CA THR A 53 -11.85 8.81 9.52
C THR A 53 -10.60 8.85 8.65
N TYR A 54 -10.20 7.71 8.12
CA TYR A 54 -9.00 7.58 7.29
C TYR A 54 -9.35 7.20 5.87
N GLN A 55 -8.77 7.90 4.92
CA GLN A 55 -8.86 7.56 3.50
C GLN A 55 -7.78 6.53 3.18
N ILE A 56 -8.18 5.39 2.64
CA ILE A 56 -7.28 4.28 2.34
C ILE A 56 -7.35 3.95 0.85
N ASP A 57 -6.19 3.87 0.20
CA ASP A 57 -6.12 3.55 -1.22
C ASP A 57 -6.59 2.13 -1.50
N VAL A 58 -6.09 1.16 -0.75
CA VAL A 58 -6.48 -0.24 -0.87
C VAL A 58 -6.64 -0.87 0.50
N TYR A 59 -7.79 -1.52 0.72
CA TYR A 59 -8.11 -2.23 1.95
C TYR A 59 -8.42 -3.67 1.61
N ALA A 60 -7.60 -4.59 2.14
CA ALA A 60 -7.74 -6.02 1.89
C ALA A 60 -8.00 -6.77 3.20
N ARG A 61 -8.84 -7.80 3.13
CA ARG A 61 -9.12 -8.68 4.26
C ARG A 61 -9.12 -10.12 3.79
N PHE A 62 -8.67 -11.02 4.66
CA PHE A 62 -8.72 -12.46 4.42
C PHE A 62 -8.76 -13.21 5.74
N ILE A 63 -9.15 -14.49 5.66
CA ILE A 63 -9.20 -15.37 6.84
C ILE A 63 -8.05 -16.36 6.75
N ALA A 64 -7.32 -16.52 7.85
CA ALA A 64 -6.30 -17.56 7.98
C ALA A 64 -6.33 -18.07 9.42
N MET A 65 -6.32 -19.38 9.58
CA MET A 65 -6.35 -20.03 10.90
C MET A 65 -7.52 -19.56 11.77
N GLY A 66 -8.66 -19.27 11.15
CA GLY A 66 -9.85 -18.78 11.84
C GLY A 66 -9.79 -17.32 12.28
N VAL A 67 -8.80 -16.58 11.85
CA VAL A 67 -8.60 -15.17 12.23
C VAL A 67 -8.71 -14.28 11.00
N GLU A 68 -9.42 -13.18 11.12
CA GLU A 68 -9.48 -12.16 10.08
C GLU A 68 -8.22 -11.28 10.10
N PHE A 69 -7.54 -11.21 8.98
CA PHE A 69 -6.39 -10.33 8.80
C PHE A 69 -6.77 -9.16 7.93
N LYS A 70 -6.31 -7.97 8.32
CA LYS A 70 -6.59 -6.70 7.64
C LYS A 70 -5.28 -6.11 7.18
N VAL A 71 -5.22 -5.76 5.90
CA VAL A 71 -4.02 -5.17 5.28
C VAL A 71 -4.44 -3.88 4.59
N ILE A 72 -3.70 -2.82 4.81
CA ILE A 72 -3.91 -1.56 4.08
C ILE A 72 -2.71 -1.27 3.20
N ALA A 73 -2.95 -0.73 2.02
CA ALA A 73 -1.90 -0.36 1.10
C ALA A 73 -2.08 1.08 0.65
N GLU A 74 -0.97 1.80 0.54
CA GLU A 74 -0.92 3.16 0.03
C GLU A 74 -0.13 3.15 -1.27
N CYS A 75 -0.66 3.82 -2.28
CA CYS A 75 -0.08 3.86 -3.61
C CYS A 75 0.44 5.27 -3.88
N LYS A 76 1.75 5.40 -4.01
CA LYS A 76 2.42 6.71 -4.14
C LYS A 76 3.03 6.86 -5.52
N ARG A 77 2.34 7.61 -6.38
CA ARG A 77 2.83 8.00 -7.70
C ARG A 77 3.52 9.34 -7.58
N TYR A 78 4.80 9.30 -7.21
CA TYR A 78 5.60 10.49 -6.98
C TYR A 78 6.70 10.63 -8.02
N SER A 79 7.21 11.85 -8.18
CA SER A 79 8.39 12.13 -8.98
C SER A 79 9.69 12.02 -8.18
N SER A 80 9.60 11.79 -6.88
CA SER A 80 10.74 11.66 -5.98
C SER A 80 10.52 10.50 -5.01
N PRO A 81 11.61 9.96 -4.41
CA PRO A 81 11.48 8.87 -3.44
C PRO A 81 10.62 9.22 -2.23
N VAL A 82 9.92 8.24 -1.70
CA VAL A 82 9.03 8.40 -0.54
C VAL A 82 9.86 8.67 0.71
N SER A 83 9.45 9.67 1.47
CA SER A 83 10.12 10.06 2.70
C SER A 83 9.70 9.20 3.89
N ARG A 84 10.51 9.27 4.96
CA ARG A 84 10.21 8.64 6.23
C ARG A 84 8.85 9.05 6.79
N GLU A 85 8.50 10.33 6.68
CA GLU A 85 7.25 10.89 7.19
C GLU A 85 6.03 10.21 6.54
N LYS A 86 6.11 9.91 5.27
CA LYS A 86 5.02 9.23 4.55
C LYS A 86 4.84 7.80 5.05
N VAL A 87 5.93 7.11 5.32
CA VAL A 87 5.88 5.75 5.88
C VAL A 87 5.34 5.79 7.31
N ALA A 88 5.73 6.78 8.10
CA ALA A 88 5.21 6.96 9.45
C ALA A 88 3.70 7.21 9.47
N VAL A 89 3.18 7.97 8.51
CA VAL A 89 1.73 8.20 8.37
C VAL A 89 1.02 6.87 8.11
N LEU A 90 1.55 6.02 7.23
CA LEU A 90 0.98 4.70 6.99
C LEU A 90 1.01 3.84 8.25
N ALA A 91 2.11 3.82 8.97
CA ALA A 91 2.22 3.07 10.21
C ALA A 91 1.18 3.53 11.24
N ASP A 92 0.91 4.82 11.31
CA ASP A 92 -0.12 5.38 12.19
C ASP A 92 -1.52 4.91 11.77
N LYS A 93 -1.82 4.91 10.48
CA LYS A 93 -3.09 4.38 9.96
C LYS A 93 -3.28 2.91 10.31
N VAL A 94 -2.23 2.10 10.16
CA VAL A 94 -2.27 0.68 10.53
C VAL A 94 -2.67 0.53 11.99
N LYS A 95 -2.06 1.29 12.87
CA LYS A 95 -2.35 1.25 14.30
C LYS A 95 -3.77 1.71 14.61
N SER A 96 -4.17 2.85 14.06
CA SER A 96 -5.49 3.46 14.35
C SER A 96 -6.64 2.60 13.84
N LEU A 97 -6.46 1.91 12.73
CA LEU A 97 -7.49 1.05 12.13
C LEU A 97 -7.46 -0.38 12.65
N GLY A 98 -6.51 -0.71 13.50
CA GLY A 98 -6.35 -2.09 13.96
C GLY A 98 -5.97 -3.05 12.84
N ALA A 99 -5.29 -2.55 11.81
CA ALA A 99 -4.82 -3.39 10.73
C ALA A 99 -3.57 -4.17 11.15
N HIS A 100 -3.31 -5.27 10.48
CA HIS A 100 -2.20 -6.16 10.79
C HIS A 100 -0.95 -5.81 10.00
N LYS A 101 -1.11 -5.18 8.84
CA LYS A 101 0.01 -4.85 7.98
C LYS A 101 -0.32 -3.64 7.10
N GLY A 102 0.69 -2.81 6.88
CA GLY A 102 0.66 -1.75 5.89
C GLY A 102 1.67 -2.02 4.79
N ILE A 103 1.28 -1.73 3.55
CA ILE A 103 2.14 -1.90 2.39
C ILE A 103 2.17 -0.56 1.65
N MET A 104 3.35 -0.09 1.30
CA MET A 104 3.48 1.10 0.48
C MET A 104 4.10 0.75 -0.87
N ILE A 105 3.43 1.14 -1.94
CA ILE A 105 3.86 0.91 -3.32
C ILE A 105 4.19 2.26 -3.93
N SER A 106 5.40 2.43 -4.43
CA SER A 106 5.88 3.70 -4.95
C SER A 106 6.44 3.56 -6.36
N THR A 107 6.21 4.57 -7.19
CA THR A 107 6.81 4.65 -8.53
C THR A 107 8.27 5.08 -8.51
N CYS A 108 8.74 5.68 -7.41
CA CYS A 108 10.07 6.29 -7.33
C CYS A 108 10.96 5.72 -6.22
N GLY A 109 10.55 4.60 -5.59
CA GLY A 109 11.30 4.02 -4.49
C GLY A 109 11.19 4.81 -3.20
N PHE A 110 12.15 4.64 -2.31
CA PHE A 110 12.09 5.16 -0.94
C PHE A 110 13.43 5.76 -0.54
N GLN A 111 13.39 6.81 0.27
CA GLN A 111 14.58 7.34 0.92
C GLN A 111 15.10 6.34 1.96
N SER A 112 16.40 6.39 2.28
CA SER A 112 16.99 5.47 3.25
C SER A 112 16.31 5.51 4.62
N GLY A 113 15.94 6.70 5.09
CA GLY A 113 15.23 6.85 6.35
C GLY A 113 13.85 6.19 6.35
N ALA A 114 13.20 6.12 5.20
CA ALA A 114 11.92 5.43 5.04
C ALA A 114 12.09 3.92 5.19
N TYR A 115 13.11 3.34 4.59
CA TYR A 115 13.42 1.91 4.75
C TYR A 115 13.73 1.56 6.21
N GLU A 116 14.55 2.37 6.86
CA GLU A 116 14.92 2.13 8.24
C GLU A 116 13.71 2.19 9.17
N TYR A 117 12.83 3.15 8.93
CA TYR A 117 11.59 3.26 9.70
C TYR A 117 10.70 2.04 9.50
N ALA A 118 10.53 1.59 8.26
CA ALA A 118 9.69 0.45 7.93
C ALA A 118 10.19 -0.84 8.57
N LYS A 119 11.50 -1.02 8.70
CA LYS A 119 12.08 -2.20 9.35
C LYS A 119 11.76 -2.29 10.83
N LYS A 120 11.55 -1.15 11.50
CA LYS A 120 11.27 -1.10 12.94
C LYS A 120 9.77 -1.13 13.24
N HIS A 121 8.98 -0.75 12.30
CA HIS A 121 7.54 -0.58 12.48
C HIS A 121 6.76 -1.36 11.43
#